data_bea984d69da02faf961a83bb817f0f55
#
_entry.id   bea984d69da02faf961a83bb817f0f55
#
_cell.length_a   1.000
_cell.length_b   1.000
_cell.length_c   1.000
_cell.angle_alpha   90.00
_cell.angle_beta   90.00
_cell.angle_gamma   90.00
#
_symmetry.space_group_name_H-M   'P 1'
#
loop_
_entity.id
_entity.type
_entity.pdbx_description
1 polymer ?
#
loop_
_entity_poly.entity_id
_entity_poly.type
_entity_poly.pdbx_seq_one_letter_code
_entity_poly.pdbx_strand_id
1 'polypeptide(L)'
;MRTIRIGDRLVGDGQPCYVVAEAGVNHNGELELARKLVAVAVAAKADAVKFQKRSIPAILIQEALDAPYVKPNSLGATYGEHRERLELSEEAYRELVELCHKEGITFLASAWDPASADFVEELGVPAFKIASADLTNLPLVEHIARKQRPIIMSTGMSEMEEVADAVATVRRYHDDFVLLHCTSAYPSEYVDLNLRAMETLRREFGCLVGYSGHERGLATTEAVVALGACLVERHFTLDRTLPGPDHAASLEPRGLELLVRDIRHVEAALGSPLKRLLPSEVPVRQRLAKSVVAARHIPAGRAISEDDLAVKGPGTGISPRHLKRLIGVVARRDIPADTLIPPEALEWR
;
A
#
# COMPACT_ATOMS: atom_id res chain seq x y z
N MET A 1 -9.59 -4.59 -15.55
CA MET A 1 -8.35 -4.47 -14.77
C MET A 1 -7.49 -3.44 -15.46
N ARG A 2 -7.07 -2.43 -14.74
CA ARG A 2 -6.24 -1.34 -15.25
C ARG A 2 -4.83 -1.48 -14.70
N THR A 3 -3.81 -1.30 -15.53
CA THR A 3 -2.40 -1.29 -15.15
C THR A 3 -1.66 -0.25 -15.95
N ILE A 4 -0.61 0.32 -15.37
CA ILE A 4 0.40 1.13 -16.05
C ILE A 4 1.77 0.46 -15.90
N ARG A 5 2.75 0.87 -16.70
CA ARG A 5 4.11 0.34 -16.61
C ARG A 5 5.05 1.40 -16.05
N ILE A 6 5.73 1.08 -14.95
CA ILE A 6 6.79 1.92 -14.38
C ILE A 6 8.09 1.10 -14.44
N GLY A 7 9.00 1.47 -15.33
CA GLY A 7 10.18 0.67 -15.63
C GLY A 7 9.78 -0.74 -16.11
N ASP A 8 10.32 -1.76 -15.47
CA ASP A 8 10.02 -3.16 -15.79
C ASP A 8 8.81 -3.72 -15.04
N ARG A 9 8.16 -2.92 -14.18
CA ARG A 9 7.05 -3.35 -13.32
C ARG A 9 5.70 -2.90 -13.86
N LEU A 10 4.72 -3.80 -13.81
CA LEU A 10 3.31 -3.43 -13.92
C LEU A 10 2.78 -2.97 -12.56
N VAL A 11 2.07 -1.86 -12.53
CA VAL A 11 1.45 -1.26 -11.35
C VAL A 11 -0.04 -1.13 -11.60
N GLY A 12 -0.87 -1.61 -10.69
CA GLY A 12 -2.33 -1.53 -10.82
C GLY A 12 -3.07 -2.77 -10.37
N ASP A 13 -4.24 -2.99 -10.94
CA ASP A 13 -5.16 -4.06 -10.53
C ASP A 13 -4.53 -5.45 -10.66
N GLY A 14 -4.56 -6.22 -9.57
CA GLY A 14 -4.04 -7.58 -9.53
C GLY A 14 -2.51 -7.68 -9.54
N GLN A 15 -1.82 -6.55 -9.43
CA GLN A 15 -0.37 -6.50 -9.29
C GLN A 15 0.03 -6.25 -7.82
N PRO A 16 1.23 -6.66 -7.39
CA PRO A 16 1.75 -6.26 -6.10
C PRO A 16 1.80 -4.73 -5.96
N CYS A 17 1.52 -4.23 -4.76
CA CYS A 17 1.59 -2.81 -4.45
C CYS A 17 3.02 -2.29 -4.70
N TYR A 18 3.14 -1.23 -5.47
CA TYR A 18 4.41 -0.61 -5.80
C TYR A 18 4.85 0.30 -4.64
N VAL A 19 5.98 0.00 -4.01
CA VAL A 19 6.47 0.73 -2.84
C VAL A 19 7.54 1.73 -3.24
N VAL A 20 7.23 3.01 -3.08
CA VAL A 20 8.15 4.13 -3.30
C VAL A 20 8.73 4.59 -1.96
N ALA A 21 10.03 4.41 -1.79
CA ALA A 21 10.78 4.98 -0.67
C ALA A 21 11.17 6.43 -1.00
N GLU A 22 10.51 7.41 -0.37
CA GLU A 22 10.75 8.83 -0.57
C GLU A 22 11.93 9.30 0.27
N ALA A 23 13.11 9.42 -0.33
CA ALA A 23 14.26 10.08 0.27
C ALA A 23 14.02 11.61 0.41
N GLY A 24 13.23 12.15 -0.51
CA GLY A 24 12.86 13.55 -0.50
C GLY A 24 14.09 14.46 -0.49
N VAL A 25 14.22 15.23 0.59
CA VAL A 25 15.39 16.08 0.87
C VAL A 25 16.20 15.63 2.09
N ASN A 26 15.97 14.42 2.59
CA ASN A 26 16.66 13.87 3.76
C ASN A 26 18.15 13.58 3.54
N HIS A 27 18.66 13.85 2.37
CA HIS A 27 20.09 13.88 2.08
C HIS A 27 20.76 15.22 2.44
N ASN A 28 19.99 16.26 2.81
CA ASN A 28 20.50 17.59 3.22
C ASN A 28 21.51 18.22 2.23
N GLY A 29 21.35 17.98 0.92
CA GLY A 29 22.27 18.45 -0.11
C GLY A 29 23.57 17.65 -0.24
N GLU A 30 23.73 16.56 0.53
CA GLU A 30 24.95 15.76 0.55
C GLU A 30 24.79 14.47 -0.27
N LEU A 31 25.59 14.30 -1.33
CA LEU A 31 25.55 13.11 -2.19
C LEU A 31 25.81 11.82 -1.43
N GLU A 32 26.74 11.83 -0.44
CA GLU A 32 27.05 10.66 0.36
C GLU A 32 25.87 10.20 1.23
N LEU A 33 25.06 11.13 1.75
CA LEU A 33 23.82 10.79 2.45
C LEU A 33 22.79 10.25 1.47
N ALA A 34 22.68 10.82 0.27
CA ALA A 34 21.79 10.32 -0.78
C ALA A 34 22.13 8.89 -1.19
N ARG A 35 23.42 8.56 -1.35
CA ARG A 35 23.90 7.18 -1.63
C ARG A 35 23.52 6.19 -0.51
N LYS A 36 23.66 6.60 0.74
CA LYS A 36 23.26 5.78 1.89
C LYS A 36 21.74 5.55 1.90
N LEU A 37 20.94 6.57 1.55
CA LEU A 37 19.49 6.42 1.41
C LEU A 37 19.15 5.43 0.29
N VAL A 38 19.80 5.47 -0.87
CA VAL A 38 19.62 4.45 -1.91
C VAL A 38 19.90 3.04 -1.35
N ALA A 39 21.01 2.85 -0.63
CA ALA A 39 21.36 1.56 -0.04
C ALA A 39 20.29 1.06 0.95
N VAL A 40 19.70 1.95 1.75
CA VAL A 40 18.61 1.61 2.67
C VAL A 40 17.36 1.19 1.91
N ALA A 41 16.97 1.90 0.85
CA ALA A 41 15.81 1.55 0.03
C ALA A 41 15.98 0.18 -0.66
N VAL A 42 17.18 -0.11 -1.15
CA VAL A 42 17.55 -1.43 -1.73
C VAL A 42 17.45 -2.53 -0.67
N ALA A 43 18.07 -2.33 0.50
CA ALA A 43 18.05 -3.30 1.60
C ALA A 43 16.62 -3.60 2.08
N ALA A 44 15.76 -2.58 2.12
CA ALA A 44 14.34 -2.72 2.45
C ALA A 44 13.52 -3.40 1.33
N LYS A 45 14.08 -3.62 0.14
CA LYS A 45 13.40 -4.15 -1.05
C LYS A 45 12.23 -3.27 -1.51
N ALA A 46 12.39 -1.95 -1.41
CA ALA A 46 11.47 -1.03 -2.04
C ALA A 46 11.54 -1.17 -3.57
N ASP A 47 10.45 -0.86 -4.27
CA ASP A 47 10.40 -0.94 -5.74
C ASP A 47 11.07 0.28 -6.39
N ALA A 48 11.03 1.44 -5.72
CA ALA A 48 11.69 2.66 -6.16
C ALA A 48 12.24 3.47 -4.98
N VAL A 49 13.28 4.24 -5.24
CA VAL A 49 13.72 5.36 -4.39
C VAL A 49 13.43 6.67 -5.12
N LYS A 50 12.91 7.67 -4.37
CA LYS A 50 12.50 8.94 -4.97
C LYS A 50 13.18 10.12 -4.28
N PHE A 51 13.56 11.10 -5.10
CA PHE A 51 14.15 12.39 -4.72
C PHE A 51 13.28 13.55 -5.19
N GLN A 52 13.72 14.78 -4.94
CA GLN A 52 13.01 15.99 -5.36
C GLN A 52 13.98 16.92 -6.09
N LYS A 53 13.70 17.28 -7.34
CA LYS A 53 14.49 18.21 -8.14
C LYS A 53 13.74 19.52 -8.30
N ARG A 54 14.39 20.62 -7.94
CA ARG A 54 13.82 21.97 -7.93
C ARG A 54 14.86 22.98 -8.38
N SER A 55 14.38 24.03 -9.05
CA SER A 55 15.11 25.27 -9.22
C SER A 55 14.50 26.30 -8.27
N ILE A 56 15.17 26.56 -7.15
CA ILE A 56 14.60 27.36 -6.06
C ILE A 56 14.16 28.77 -6.53
N PRO A 57 14.94 29.49 -7.37
CA PRO A 57 14.50 30.76 -7.93
C PRO A 57 13.30 30.66 -8.89
N ALA A 58 13.03 29.48 -9.48
CA ALA A 58 11.90 29.30 -10.38
C ALA A 58 10.58 29.04 -9.64
N ILE A 59 10.62 28.57 -8.39
CA ILE A 59 9.45 28.16 -7.62
C ILE A 59 9.06 29.13 -6.49
N LEU A 60 9.87 30.13 -6.20
CA LEU A 60 9.64 31.11 -5.12
C LEU A 60 9.93 32.52 -5.60
N ILE A 61 9.10 33.48 -5.20
CA ILE A 61 9.35 34.90 -5.41
C ILE A 61 10.44 35.39 -4.46
N GLN A 62 11.11 36.51 -4.82
CA GLN A 62 12.23 37.03 -4.05
C GLN A 62 11.89 37.34 -2.57
N GLU A 63 10.71 37.89 -2.32
CA GLU A 63 10.24 38.16 -0.94
C GLU A 63 10.20 36.88 -0.09
N ALA A 64 9.76 35.74 -0.67
CA ALA A 64 9.74 34.46 0.03
C ALA A 64 11.16 33.89 0.22
N LEU A 65 12.06 34.09 -0.76
CA LEU A 65 13.46 33.66 -0.66
C LEU A 65 14.18 34.40 0.48
N ASP A 66 13.93 35.70 0.61
CA ASP A 66 14.56 36.56 1.60
C ASP A 66 13.91 36.48 2.99
N ALA A 67 12.77 35.80 3.12
CA ALA A 67 12.06 35.67 4.39
C ALA A 67 12.96 35.00 5.44
N PRO A 68 13.08 35.57 6.67
CA PRO A 68 13.84 34.93 7.74
C PRO A 68 13.32 33.55 8.07
N TYR A 69 14.22 32.57 8.16
CA TYR A 69 13.85 31.17 8.45
C TYR A 69 14.63 30.68 9.67
N VAL A 70 14.14 31.08 10.86
CA VAL A 70 14.75 30.71 12.14
C VAL A 70 13.94 29.62 12.80
N LYS A 71 14.28 28.37 12.49
CA LYS A 71 13.70 27.16 13.10
C LYS A 71 14.82 26.22 13.54
N PRO A 72 14.61 25.35 14.53
CA PRO A 72 15.63 24.38 14.98
C PRO A 72 16.26 23.56 13.86
N ASN A 73 15.48 23.29 12.80
CA ASN A 73 15.89 22.46 11.65
C ASN A 73 16.31 23.29 10.43
N SER A 74 16.59 24.61 10.61
CA SER A 74 17.02 25.48 9.51
C SER A 74 18.46 25.20 9.12
N LEU A 75 18.71 25.10 7.81
CA LEU A 75 20.04 24.98 7.21
C LEU A 75 20.57 26.35 6.69
N GLY A 76 19.81 27.43 6.85
CA GLY A 76 20.17 28.76 6.40
C GLY A 76 19.48 29.85 7.23
N ALA A 77 19.90 31.11 7.09
CA ALA A 77 19.31 32.27 7.76
C ALA A 77 17.98 32.69 7.09
N THR A 78 17.86 32.49 5.79
CA THR A 78 16.64 32.76 5.01
C THR A 78 16.02 31.48 4.52
N TYR A 79 14.76 31.55 4.06
CA TYR A 79 14.08 30.42 3.50
C TYR A 79 14.72 29.97 2.17
N GLY A 80 15.19 30.93 1.37
CA GLY A 80 15.92 30.64 0.13
C GLY A 80 17.20 29.84 0.40
N GLU A 81 18.05 30.35 1.30
CA GLU A 81 19.30 29.66 1.69
C GLU A 81 19.03 28.24 2.23
N HIS A 82 17.99 28.07 3.05
CA HIS A 82 17.61 26.77 3.55
C HIS A 82 17.23 25.83 2.42
N ARG A 83 16.43 26.30 1.46
CA ARG A 83 15.97 25.49 0.32
C ARG A 83 17.10 25.13 -0.64
N GLU A 84 17.99 26.09 -0.95
CA GLU A 84 19.15 25.85 -1.82
C GLU A 84 20.12 24.82 -1.24
N ARG A 85 20.36 24.85 0.07
CA ARG A 85 21.21 23.86 0.74
C ARG A 85 20.65 22.43 0.71
N LEU A 86 19.38 22.28 0.43
CA LEU A 86 18.73 20.98 0.30
C LEU A 86 18.78 20.44 -1.14
N GLU A 87 19.34 21.19 -2.10
CA GLU A 87 19.41 20.74 -3.49
C GLU A 87 20.71 19.95 -3.78
N LEU A 88 20.58 18.91 -4.58
CA LEU A 88 21.71 18.20 -5.18
C LEU A 88 22.05 18.80 -6.55
N SER A 89 23.32 18.73 -6.94
CA SER A 89 23.75 19.09 -8.28
C SER A 89 23.23 18.11 -9.32
N GLU A 90 23.20 18.52 -10.58
CA GLU A 90 22.81 17.65 -11.69
C GLU A 90 23.74 16.44 -11.84
N GLU A 91 25.04 16.63 -11.60
CA GLU A 91 26.02 15.55 -11.62
C GLU A 91 25.68 14.50 -10.52
N ALA A 92 25.32 14.96 -9.32
CA ALA A 92 24.90 14.07 -8.25
C ALA A 92 23.66 13.25 -8.62
N TYR A 93 22.69 13.85 -9.34
CA TYR A 93 21.53 13.10 -9.83
C TYR A 93 21.93 12.03 -10.86
N ARG A 94 22.84 12.34 -11.80
CA ARG A 94 23.33 11.37 -12.78
C ARG A 94 24.01 10.18 -12.07
N GLU A 95 24.85 10.45 -11.09
CA GLU A 95 25.47 9.39 -10.27
C GLU A 95 24.46 8.54 -9.51
N LEU A 96 23.41 9.17 -8.94
CA LEU A 96 22.35 8.42 -8.24
C LEU A 96 21.54 7.53 -9.18
N VAL A 97 21.28 7.98 -10.41
CA VAL A 97 20.62 7.15 -11.44
C VAL A 97 21.47 5.94 -11.79
N GLU A 98 22.77 6.13 -12.01
CA GLU A 98 23.72 5.02 -12.28
C GLU A 98 23.78 4.04 -11.11
N LEU A 99 23.84 4.56 -9.88
CA LEU A 99 23.82 3.75 -8.67
C LEU A 99 22.53 2.93 -8.57
N CYS A 100 21.37 3.56 -8.74
CA CYS A 100 20.07 2.88 -8.70
C CYS A 100 19.97 1.79 -9.77
N HIS A 101 20.43 2.07 -10.98
CA HIS A 101 20.48 1.08 -12.06
C HIS A 101 21.36 -0.12 -11.70
N LYS A 102 22.56 0.14 -11.16
CA LYS A 102 23.47 -0.91 -10.69
C LYS A 102 22.88 -1.78 -9.59
N GLU A 103 22.21 -1.16 -8.64
CA GLU A 103 21.58 -1.84 -7.50
C GLU A 103 20.20 -2.46 -7.82
N GLY A 104 19.67 -2.25 -9.03
CA GLY A 104 18.41 -2.83 -9.49
C GLY A 104 17.17 -2.23 -8.83
N ILE A 105 17.22 -0.96 -8.40
CA ILE A 105 16.08 -0.21 -7.86
C ILE A 105 15.69 0.91 -8.84
N THR A 106 14.39 1.16 -8.99
CA THR A 106 13.91 2.25 -9.84
C THR A 106 14.23 3.61 -9.22
N PHE A 107 14.89 4.49 -9.99
CA PHE A 107 15.06 5.89 -9.64
C PHE A 107 13.84 6.71 -10.07
N LEU A 108 13.30 7.54 -9.17
CA LEU A 108 12.25 8.52 -9.44
C LEU A 108 12.63 9.88 -8.88
N ALA A 109 12.06 10.95 -9.45
CA ALA A 109 12.17 12.29 -8.87
C ALA A 109 10.86 13.08 -9.05
N SER A 110 10.50 13.87 -8.04
CA SER A 110 9.49 14.92 -8.20
C SER A 110 10.14 16.12 -8.86
N ALA A 111 9.56 16.60 -9.96
CA ALA A 111 9.97 17.84 -10.60
C ALA A 111 9.01 18.97 -10.20
N TRP A 112 9.54 20.10 -9.77
CA TRP A 112 8.77 21.21 -9.22
C TRP A 112 8.69 22.43 -10.17
N ASP A 113 9.37 22.39 -11.28
CA ASP A 113 9.38 23.42 -12.34
C ASP A 113 9.66 22.77 -13.70
N PRO A 114 9.36 23.45 -14.82
CA PRO A 114 9.56 22.89 -16.15
C PRO A 114 11.00 22.48 -16.47
N ALA A 115 12.00 23.29 -16.07
CA ALA A 115 13.41 22.96 -16.33
C ALA A 115 13.84 21.72 -15.53
N SER A 116 13.39 21.61 -14.27
CA SER A 116 13.57 20.38 -13.47
C SER A 116 12.88 19.17 -14.11
N ALA A 117 11.69 19.33 -14.70
CA ALA A 117 11.00 18.26 -15.39
C ALA A 117 11.74 17.82 -16.67
N ASP A 118 12.32 18.75 -17.42
CA ASP A 118 13.13 18.46 -18.59
C ASP A 118 14.41 17.72 -18.20
N PHE A 119 15.09 18.16 -17.16
CA PHE A 119 16.27 17.48 -16.64
C PHE A 119 15.94 16.05 -16.14
N VAL A 120 14.84 15.87 -15.40
CA VAL A 120 14.39 14.55 -14.93
C VAL A 120 14.05 13.63 -16.12
N GLU A 121 13.53 14.18 -17.22
CA GLU A 121 13.33 13.44 -18.47
C GLU A 121 14.65 12.98 -19.10
N GLU A 122 15.66 13.86 -19.16
CA GLU A 122 17.01 13.53 -19.65
C GLU A 122 17.67 12.40 -18.85
N LEU A 123 17.40 12.34 -17.54
CA LEU A 123 17.84 11.23 -16.68
C LEU A 123 17.20 9.88 -17.03
N GLY A 124 16.18 9.86 -17.87
CA GLY A 124 15.56 8.64 -18.34
C GLY A 124 14.60 8.00 -17.33
N VAL A 125 14.02 8.76 -16.37
CA VAL A 125 13.07 8.20 -15.39
C VAL A 125 11.89 7.50 -16.07
N PRO A 126 11.42 6.36 -15.54
CA PRO A 126 10.32 5.60 -16.14
C PRO A 126 8.94 6.21 -15.88
N ALA A 127 8.82 7.13 -14.92
CA ALA A 127 7.59 7.83 -14.57
C ALA A 127 7.92 9.18 -13.93
N PHE A 128 7.01 10.14 -14.06
CA PHE A 128 7.10 11.42 -13.37
C PHE A 128 6.31 11.43 -12.08
N LYS A 129 6.78 12.17 -11.09
CA LYS A 129 6.04 12.46 -9.87
C LYS A 129 5.68 13.93 -9.81
N ILE A 130 4.40 14.23 -9.62
CA ILE A 130 3.87 15.56 -9.32
C ILE A 130 3.55 15.60 -7.83
N ALA A 131 4.21 16.49 -7.11
CA ALA A 131 3.99 16.69 -5.68
C ALA A 131 2.62 17.33 -5.42
N SER A 132 2.06 17.17 -4.22
CA SER A 132 0.79 17.81 -3.83
C SER A 132 0.81 19.33 -4.04
N ALA A 133 1.96 19.96 -3.81
CA ALA A 133 2.11 21.41 -3.97
C ALA A 133 1.93 21.89 -5.43
N ASP A 134 2.14 21.00 -6.40
CA ASP A 134 2.06 21.32 -7.83
C ASP A 134 0.84 20.70 -8.53
N LEU A 135 -0.07 20.06 -7.80
CA LEU A 135 -1.27 19.50 -8.42
C LEU A 135 -2.11 20.58 -9.11
N THR A 136 -2.22 21.75 -8.51
CA THR A 136 -2.94 22.91 -9.04
C THR A 136 -2.14 23.74 -10.03
N ASN A 137 -0.85 23.43 -10.21
CA ASN A 137 0.03 24.05 -11.19
C ASN A 137 -0.20 23.44 -12.57
N LEU A 138 -1.37 23.69 -13.16
CA LEU A 138 -1.78 23.09 -14.43
C LEU A 138 -0.78 23.31 -15.58
N PRO A 139 -0.05 24.44 -15.69
CA PRO A 139 1.02 24.59 -16.66
C PRO A 139 2.13 23.54 -16.51
N LEU A 140 2.57 23.23 -15.28
CA LEU A 140 3.57 22.20 -15.03
C LEU A 140 2.99 20.80 -15.27
N VAL A 141 1.76 20.54 -14.84
CA VAL A 141 1.05 19.28 -15.10
C VAL A 141 0.97 19.02 -16.60
N GLU A 142 0.61 20.03 -17.40
CA GLU A 142 0.56 19.93 -18.85
C GLU A 142 1.94 19.69 -19.47
N HIS A 143 2.96 20.42 -19.01
CA HIS A 143 4.33 20.25 -19.46
C HIS A 143 4.83 18.82 -19.27
N ILE A 144 4.57 18.24 -18.10
CA ILE A 144 4.92 16.85 -17.78
C ILE A 144 4.08 15.86 -18.61
N ALA A 145 2.78 16.08 -18.76
CA ALA A 145 1.90 15.19 -19.52
C ALA A 145 2.29 15.06 -21.01
N ARG A 146 2.82 16.13 -21.61
CA ARG A 146 3.34 16.13 -22.99
C ARG A 146 4.51 15.17 -23.20
N LYS A 147 5.21 14.77 -22.15
CA LYS A 147 6.36 13.85 -22.19
C LYS A 147 5.94 12.39 -22.38
N GLN A 148 4.64 12.09 -22.36
CA GLN A 148 4.07 10.77 -22.66
C GLN A 148 4.62 9.61 -21.82
N ARG A 149 4.98 9.89 -20.55
CA ARG A 149 5.39 8.88 -19.57
C ARG A 149 4.34 8.79 -18.46
N PRO A 150 4.23 7.65 -17.77
CA PRO A 150 3.34 7.51 -16.62
C PRO A 150 3.55 8.61 -15.58
N ILE A 151 2.45 9.06 -14.97
CA ILE A 151 2.48 10.14 -13.97
C ILE A 151 1.91 9.63 -12.64
N ILE A 152 2.61 9.92 -11.56
CA ILE A 152 2.16 9.70 -10.19
C ILE A 152 1.84 11.07 -9.59
N MET A 153 0.57 11.36 -9.27
CA MET A 153 0.11 12.65 -8.74
C MET A 153 -0.39 12.52 -7.32
N SER A 154 0.19 13.28 -6.38
CA SER A 154 -0.32 13.38 -5.00
C SER A 154 -1.37 14.47 -4.89
N THR A 155 -2.47 14.19 -4.15
CA THR A 155 -3.67 15.04 -4.08
C THR A 155 -3.80 15.80 -2.75
N GLY A 156 -2.74 15.90 -1.95
CA GLY A 156 -2.76 16.67 -0.71
C GLY A 156 -2.98 18.17 -0.98
N MET A 157 -3.57 18.89 -0.01
CA MET A 157 -3.85 20.34 -0.09
C MET A 157 -4.78 20.74 -1.27
N SER A 158 -5.56 19.81 -1.81
CA SER A 158 -6.40 20.07 -2.98
C SER A 158 -7.83 19.62 -2.74
N GLU A 159 -8.77 20.38 -3.28
CA GLU A 159 -10.18 20.02 -3.37
C GLU A 159 -10.44 19.13 -4.58
N MET A 160 -11.59 18.46 -4.59
CA MET A 160 -11.95 17.52 -5.68
C MET A 160 -12.00 18.17 -7.07
N GLU A 161 -12.40 19.43 -7.15
CA GLU A 161 -12.45 20.19 -8.41
C GLU A 161 -11.04 20.42 -8.97
N GLU A 162 -10.07 20.75 -8.11
CA GLU A 162 -8.68 20.94 -8.48
C GLU A 162 -8.04 19.63 -8.95
N VAL A 163 -8.37 18.51 -8.28
CA VAL A 163 -7.96 17.18 -8.74
C VAL A 163 -8.55 16.86 -10.11
N ALA A 164 -9.83 17.22 -10.34
CA ALA A 164 -10.50 17.02 -11.63
C ALA A 164 -9.81 17.80 -12.75
N ASP A 165 -9.40 19.05 -12.50
CA ASP A 165 -8.68 19.89 -13.46
C ASP A 165 -7.32 19.29 -13.82
N ALA A 166 -6.56 18.81 -12.84
CA ALA A 166 -5.30 18.13 -13.07
C ALA A 166 -5.48 16.85 -13.88
N VAL A 167 -6.46 16.01 -13.53
CA VAL A 167 -6.79 14.79 -14.27
C VAL A 167 -7.22 15.09 -15.69
N ALA A 168 -8.10 16.09 -15.89
CA ALA A 168 -8.51 16.51 -17.23
C ALA A 168 -7.33 17.02 -18.06
N THR A 169 -6.38 17.69 -17.43
CA THR A 169 -5.17 18.19 -18.10
C THR A 169 -4.30 17.02 -18.57
N VAL A 170 -4.03 16.02 -17.73
CA VAL A 170 -3.26 14.84 -18.14
C VAL A 170 -3.99 14.06 -19.23
N ARG A 171 -5.29 13.87 -19.12
CA ARG A 171 -6.11 13.11 -20.08
C ARG A 171 -6.18 13.70 -21.48
N ARG A 172 -5.79 14.94 -21.66
CA ARG A 172 -5.61 15.50 -23.02
C ARG A 172 -4.45 14.85 -23.78
N TYR A 173 -3.55 14.18 -23.09
CA TYR A 173 -2.32 13.61 -23.64
C TYR A 173 -2.27 12.09 -23.51
N HIS A 174 -2.57 11.53 -22.34
CA HIS A 174 -2.62 10.09 -22.07
C HIS A 174 -3.44 9.80 -20.81
N ASP A 175 -3.67 8.52 -20.52
CA ASP A 175 -4.42 8.06 -19.35
C ASP A 175 -3.59 7.18 -18.40
N ASP A 176 -2.26 7.20 -18.57
CA ASP A 176 -1.31 6.44 -17.77
C ASP A 176 -0.90 7.25 -16.53
N PHE A 177 -1.77 7.25 -15.50
CA PHE A 177 -1.48 7.92 -14.24
C PHE A 177 -2.06 7.18 -13.04
N VAL A 178 -1.48 7.48 -11.86
CA VAL A 178 -1.95 7.06 -10.53
C VAL A 178 -2.20 8.30 -9.69
N LEU A 179 -3.37 8.40 -9.05
CA LEU A 179 -3.63 9.40 -8.01
C LEU A 179 -3.23 8.84 -6.65
N LEU A 180 -2.46 9.58 -5.89
CA LEU A 180 -2.16 9.23 -4.50
C LEU A 180 -3.01 10.08 -3.57
N HIS A 181 -3.89 9.45 -2.81
CA HIS A 181 -4.50 10.12 -1.67
C HIS A 181 -3.41 10.52 -0.68
N CYS A 182 -3.45 11.76 -0.24
CA CYS A 182 -2.38 12.35 0.56
C CYS A 182 -2.94 13.42 1.51
N THR A 183 -2.43 13.45 2.74
CA THR A 183 -2.63 14.55 3.70
C THR A 183 -1.28 15.22 3.93
N SER A 184 -1.14 16.49 3.48
CA SER A 184 0.13 17.22 3.50
C SER A 184 0.36 17.96 4.83
N ALA A 185 0.36 17.22 5.93
CA ALA A 185 0.81 17.66 7.25
C ALA A 185 1.95 16.73 7.71
N TYR A 186 2.99 17.27 8.37
CA TYR A 186 4.24 16.56 8.67
C TYR A 186 4.59 16.63 10.16
N PRO A 187 4.22 15.64 10.99
CA PRO A 187 3.40 14.47 10.66
C PRO A 187 1.90 14.78 10.57
N SER A 188 1.16 13.95 9.84
CA SER A 188 -0.30 13.97 9.82
C SER A 188 -0.87 13.28 11.05
N GLU A 189 -2.00 13.80 11.58
CA GLU A 189 -2.77 13.12 12.63
C GLU A 189 -3.67 12.05 12.01
N TYR A 190 -3.90 10.95 12.72
CA TYR A 190 -4.68 9.82 12.19
C TYR A 190 -6.11 10.19 11.82
N VAL A 191 -6.73 11.12 12.56
CA VAL A 191 -8.12 11.56 12.32
C VAL A 191 -8.29 12.32 11.01
N ASP A 192 -7.20 12.90 10.50
CA ASP A 192 -7.19 13.71 9.28
C ASP A 192 -6.88 12.90 8.01
N LEU A 193 -6.46 11.63 8.15
CA LEU A 193 -6.04 10.81 7.01
C LEU A 193 -7.16 10.46 6.05
N ASN A 194 -8.38 10.28 6.55
CA ASN A 194 -9.57 10.01 5.73
C ASN A 194 -9.34 8.95 4.62
N LEU A 195 -8.74 7.81 4.95
CA LEU A 195 -8.29 6.79 3.99
C LEU A 195 -9.38 6.34 2.99
N ARG A 196 -10.67 6.47 3.36
CA ARG A 196 -11.79 6.17 2.46
C ARG A 196 -11.89 7.13 1.26
N ALA A 197 -11.22 8.28 1.29
CA ALA A 197 -11.15 9.17 0.15
C ALA A 197 -10.51 8.51 -1.08
N MET A 198 -9.66 7.48 -0.89
CA MET A 198 -9.13 6.67 -1.98
C MET A 198 -10.22 6.02 -2.83
N GLU A 199 -11.28 5.52 -2.20
CA GLU A 199 -12.42 4.93 -2.91
C GLU A 199 -13.18 6.00 -3.71
N THR A 200 -13.32 7.20 -3.15
CA THR A 200 -13.95 8.35 -3.84
C THR A 200 -13.13 8.74 -5.07
N LEU A 201 -11.82 8.89 -4.94
CA LEU A 201 -10.92 9.18 -6.08
C LEU A 201 -11.03 8.10 -7.18
N ARG A 202 -11.02 6.82 -6.78
CA ARG A 202 -11.15 5.71 -7.73
C ARG A 202 -12.47 5.75 -8.48
N ARG A 203 -13.58 5.96 -7.76
CA ARG A 203 -14.91 5.97 -8.34
C ARG A 203 -15.14 7.19 -9.25
N GLU A 204 -14.69 8.37 -8.82
CA GLU A 204 -14.91 9.63 -9.53
C GLU A 204 -14.09 9.70 -10.82
N PHE A 205 -12.82 9.32 -10.75
CA PHE A 205 -11.93 9.44 -11.88
C PHE A 205 -11.72 8.14 -12.67
N GLY A 206 -12.20 7.00 -12.21
CA GLY A 206 -12.01 5.71 -12.90
C GLY A 206 -10.53 5.39 -13.14
N CYS A 207 -9.63 5.77 -12.24
CA CYS A 207 -8.19 5.64 -12.37
C CYS A 207 -7.58 4.73 -11.30
N LEU A 208 -6.29 4.44 -11.45
CA LEU A 208 -5.50 3.80 -10.41
C LEU A 208 -5.32 4.75 -9.23
N VAL A 209 -5.42 4.20 -8.02
CA VAL A 209 -5.27 4.99 -6.79
C VAL A 209 -4.29 4.31 -5.86
N GLY A 210 -3.41 5.13 -5.28
CA GLY A 210 -2.45 4.77 -4.26
C GLY A 210 -2.54 5.71 -3.05
N TYR A 211 -1.49 5.71 -2.24
CA TYR A 211 -1.41 6.48 -1.01
C TYR A 211 -0.03 7.09 -0.82
N SER A 212 0.03 8.36 -0.40
CA SER A 212 1.25 9.05 0.04
C SER A 212 1.06 9.49 1.49
N GLY A 213 1.75 8.82 2.41
CA GLY A 213 1.52 8.96 3.84
C GLY A 213 2.61 9.74 4.56
N HIS A 214 2.19 10.65 5.47
CA HIS A 214 3.06 11.46 6.33
C HIS A 214 2.78 11.25 7.82
N GLU A 215 1.92 10.31 8.15
CA GLU A 215 1.61 9.91 9.51
C GLU A 215 2.76 9.09 10.14
N ARG A 216 2.75 8.99 11.46
CA ARG A 216 3.68 8.14 12.20
C ARG A 216 3.27 6.66 12.10
N GLY A 217 4.24 5.77 12.20
CA GLY A 217 4.00 4.33 12.20
C GLY A 217 3.72 3.72 10.81
N LEU A 218 3.24 2.48 10.79
CA LEU A 218 3.12 1.64 9.58
C LEU A 218 1.68 1.20 9.30
N ALA A 219 0.89 1.00 10.35
CA ALA A 219 -0.43 0.34 10.30
C ALA A 219 -1.40 0.96 9.28
N THR A 220 -1.41 2.29 9.13
CA THR A 220 -2.26 2.99 8.16
C THR A 220 -1.84 2.70 6.72
N THR A 221 -0.53 2.65 6.45
CA THR A 221 -0.01 2.29 5.12
C THR A 221 -0.30 0.82 4.77
N GLU A 222 -0.23 -0.10 5.74
CA GLU A 222 -0.65 -1.49 5.56
C GLU A 222 -2.16 -1.59 5.28
N ALA A 223 -2.96 -0.81 6.01
CA ALA A 223 -4.41 -0.76 5.82
C ALA A 223 -4.81 -0.27 4.42
N VAL A 224 -4.14 0.75 3.87
CA VAL A 224 -4.48 1.25 2.53
C VAL A 224 -4.17 0.23 1.42
N VAL A 225 -3.18 -0.63 1.62
CA VAL A 225 -2.93 -1.76 0.70
C VAL A 225 -4.12 -2.73 0.71
N ALA A 226 -4.66 -3.04 1.89
CA ALA A 226 -5.88 -3.83 2.03
C ALA A 226 -7.11 -3.14 1.41
N LEU A 227 -7.16 -1.79 1.39
CA LEU A 227 -8.16 -0.99 0.70
C LEU A 227 -7.91 -0.85 -0.81
N GLY A 228 -6.88 -1.52 -1.35
CA GLY A 228 -6.59 -1.58 -2.77
C GLY A 228 -5.70 -0.46 -3.30
N ALA A 229 -4.84 0.13 -2.47
CA ALA A 229 -3.77 0.99 -2.96
C ALA A 229 -2.84 0.18 -3.89
N CYS A 230 -2.67 0.63 -5.12
CA CYS A 230 -1.75 -0.03 -6.07
C CYS A 230 -0.31 0.49 -5.96
N LEU A 231 -0.12 1.62 -5.28
CA LEU A 231 1.17 2.25 -5.02
C LEU A 231 1.11 2.94 -3.66
N VAL A 232 2.19 2.83 -2.89
CA VAL A 232 2.37 3.58 -1.64
C VAL A 232 3.70 4.33 -1.66
N GLU A 233 3.70 5.54 -1.11
CA GLU A 233 4.87 6.39 -0.97
C GLU A 233 5.04 6.79 0.49
N ARG A 234 6.22 6.59 1.05
CA ARG A 234 6.56 6.98 2.42
C ARG A 234 7.94 7.60 2.49
N HIS A 235 8.03 8.74 3.20
CA HIS A 235 9.30 9.33 3.54
C HIS A 235 10.13 8.41 4.42
N PHE A 236 11.43 8.34 4.16
CA PHE A 236 12.38 7.65 5.01
C PHE A 236 13.67 8.44 5.19
N THR A 237 14.41 8.14 6.23
CA THR A 237 15.65 8.81 6.64
C THR A 237 16.64 7.81 7.20
N LEU A 238 17.89 8.22 7.32
CA LEU A 238 18.90 7.45 8.06
C LEU A 238 18.71 7.57 9.58
N ASP A 239 18.30 8.75 10.06
CA ASP A 239 18.06 9.05 11.46
C ASP A 239 17.07 10.23 11.57
N ARG A 240 16.02 10.05 12.37
CA ARG A 240 14.97 11.06 12.58
C ARG A 240 15.41 12.28 13.37
N THR A 241 16.57 12.21 14.01
CA THR A 241 17.13 13.30 14.81
C THR A 241 17.99 14.25 13.99
N LEU A 242 18.28 13.92 12.72
CA LEU A 242 19.02 14.80 11.82
C LEU A 242 18.28 16.12 11.58
N PRO A 243 19.01 17.24 11.41
CA PRO A 243 18.40 18.51 11.05
C PRO A 243 17.85 18.46 9.63
N GLY A 244 16.65 19.00 9.41
CA GLY A 244 15.97 19.02 8.12
C GLY A 244 14.46 18.99 8.28
N PRO A 245 13.70 19.29 7.22
CA PRO A 245 12.25 19.45 7.31
C PRO A 245 11.49 18.12 7.46
N ASP A 246 12.00 17.01 6.88
CA ASP A 246 11.22 15.79 6.69
C ASP A 246 11.65 14.63 7.61
N HIS A 247 12.86 14.72 8.23
CA HIS A 247 13.42 13.62 9.03
C HIS A 247 12.47 13.15 10.16
N ALA A 248 11.89 14.10 10.90
CA ALA A 248 11.06 13.78 12.06
C ALA A 248 9.77 12.98 11.72
N ALA A 249 9.23 13.16 10.51
CA ALA A 249 8.05 12.46 10.01
C ALA A 249 8.39 11.20 9.20
N SER A 250 9.67 10.94 8.97
CA SER A 250 10.17 9.86 8.11
C SER A 250 10.30 8.54 8.86
N LEU A 251 10.29 7.44 8.11
CA LEU A 251 10.63 6.11 8.61
C LEU A 251 12.15 5.96 8.71
N GLU A 252 12.64 5.35 9.77
CA GLU A 252 14.03 4.92 9.85
C GLU A 252 14.25 3.61 9.07
N PRO A 253 15.49 3.18 8.80
CA PRO A 253 15.77 2.02 7.94
C PRO A 253 14.98 0.77 8.34
N ARG A 254 14.92 0.48 9.65
CA ARG A 254 14.14 -0.66 10.16
C ARG A 254 12.64 -0.49 9.93
N GLY A 255 12.13 0.74 10.04
CA GLY A 255 10.72 1.05 9.76
C GLY A 255 10.37 0.79 8.29
N LEU A 256 11.22 1.21 7.36
CA LEU A 256 11.01 0.97 5.93
C LEU A 256 11.06 -0.53 5.59
N GLU A 257 12.04 -1.27 6.14
CA GLU A 257 12.14 -2.71 5.96
C GLU A 257 10.88 -3.44 6.44
N LEU A 258 10.39 -3.08 7.64
CA LEU A 258 9.17 -3.65 8.19
C LEU A 258 7.95 -3.33 7.33
N LEU A 259 7.82 -2.08 6.87
CA LEU A 259 6.72 -1.66 6.01
C LEU A 259 6.65 -2.51 4.73
N VAL A 260 7.77 -2.63 4.00
CA VAL A 260 7.80 -3.42 2.76
C VAL A 260 7.44 -4.87 3.03
N ARG A 261 8.02 -5.47 4.07
CA ARG A 261 7.71 -6.85 4.51
C ARG A 261 6.23 -7.03 4.79
N ASP A 262 5.65 -6.12 5.57
CA ASP A 262 4.28 -6.26 6.07
C ASP A 262 3.26 -5.99 4.95
N ILE A 263 3.57 -5.10 4.01
CA ILE A 263 2.81 -4.96 2.76
C ILE A 263 2.73 -6.30 2.01
N ARG A 264 3.86 -7.01 1.83
CA ARG A 264 3.86 -8.32 1.16
C ARG A 264 3.08 -9.38 1.94
N HIS A 265 3.10 -9.32 3.28
CA HIS A 265 2.24 -10.18 4.12
C HIS A 265 0.75 -9.87 3.96
N VAL A 266 0.37 -8.58 3.92
CA VAL A 266 -1.02 -8.16 3.68
C VAL A 266 -1.49 -8.66 2.31
N GLU A 267 -0.71 -8.46 1.25
CA GLU A 267 -1.03 -8.95 -0.09
C GLU A 267 -1.28 -10.46 -0.13
N ALA A 268 -0.39 -11.22 0.48
CA ALA A 268 -0.54 -12.67 0.58
C ALA A 268 -1.80 -13.07 1.38
N ALA A 269 -2.13 -12.31 2.44
CA ALA A 269 -3.26 -12.58 3.32
C ALA A 269 -4.62 -12.21 2.68
N LEU A 270 -4.66 -11.27 1.75
CA LEU A 270 -5.88 -10.92 1.02
C LEU A 270 -6.48 -12.11 0.25
N GLY A 271 -5.66 -12.94 -0.35
CA GLY A 271 -6.04 -14.22 -0.95
C GLY A 271 -7.26 -14.18 -1.86
N SER A 272 -8.19 -15.11 -1.63
CA SER A 272 -9.42 -15.27 -2.42
C SER A 272 -10.66 -14.83 -1.63
N PRO A 273 -11.65 -14.16 -2.24
CA PRO A 273 -12.91 -13.82 -1.59
C PRO A 273 -13.81 -15.05 -1.32
N LEU A 274 -13.45 -16.22 -1.82
CA LEU A 274 -14.25 -17.44 -1.66
C LEU A 274 -14.00 -18.07 -0.29
N LYS A 275 -15.01 -18.07 0.59
CA LYS A 275 -14.95 -18.81 1.86
C LYS A 275 -15.10 -20.31 1.59
N ARG A 276 -14.03 -21.06 1.88
CA ARG A 276 -13.98 -22.53 1.75
C ARG A 276 -13.17 -23.14 2.89
N LEU A 277 -13.35 -24.43 3.09
CA LEU A 277 -12.47 -25.20 3.96
C LEU A 277 -11.10 -25.33 3.29
N LEU A 278 -10.08 -24.88 3.95
CA LEU A 278 -8.70 -24.97 3.47
C LEU A 278 -8.09 -26.35 3.79
N PRO A 279 -7.18 -26.88 2.95
CA PRO A 279 -6.48 -28.12 3.26
C PRO A 279 -5.83 -28.14 4.63
N SER A 280 -5.27 -27.03 5.10
CA SER A 280 -4.65 -26.87 6.42
C SER A 280 -5.65 -26.98 7.57
N GLU A 281 -6.95 -26.71 7.34
CA GLU A 281 -8.00 -26.79 8.35
C GLU A 281 -8.60 -28.21 8.48
N VAL A 282 -8.40 -29.07 7.50
CA VAL A 282 -9.02 -30.41 7.46
C VAL A 282 -8.68 -31.24 8.70
N PRO A 283 -7.42 -31.38 9.14
CA PRO A 283 -7.09 -32.16 10.34
C PRO A 283 -7.70 -31.58 11.62
N VAL A 284 -7.74 -30.24 11.71
CA VAL A 284 -8.35 -29.54 12.85
C VAL A 284 -9.85 -29.78 12.87
N ARG A 285 -10.51 -29.67 11.73
CA ARG A 285 -11.94 -29.94 11.57
C ARG A 285 -12.30 -31.36 11.95
N GLN A 286 -11.54 -32.36 11.51
CA GLN A 286 -11.77 -33.75 11.88
C GLN A 286 -11.71 -33.97 13.39
N ARG A 287 -10.79 -33.32 14.09
CA ARG A 287 -10.61 -33.45 15.52
C ARG A 287 -11.64 -32.66 16.34
N LEU A 288 -11.92 -31.40 15.97
CA LEU A 288 -12.65 -30.45 16.80
C LEU A 288 -14.10 -30.23 16.38
N ALA A 289 -14.44 -30.46 15.11
CA ALA A 289 -15.82 -30.34 14.67
C ALA A 289 -16.70 -31.41 15.34
N LYS A 290 -18.00 -31.25 15.22
CA LYS A 290 -18.98 -32.12 15.89
C LYS A 290 -19.63 -33.04 14.90
N SER A 291 -20.05 -34.19 15.42
CA SER A 291 -20.89 -35.16 14.75
C SER A 291 -22.13 -35.47 15.59
N VAL A 292 -23.17 -35.96 14.98
CA VAL A 292 -24.28 -36.57 15.68
C VAL A 292 -23.83 -37.93 16.21
N VAL A 293 -24.06 -38.19 17.50
CA VAL A 293 -23.72 -39.42 18.19
C VAL A 293 -24.98 -40.02 18.82
N ALA A 294 -24.96 -41.30 19.11
CA ALA A 294 -25.99 -41.94 19.92
C ALA A 294 -25.85 -41.50 21.40
N ALA A 295 -26.83 -40.80 21.93
CA ALA A 295 -26.87 -40.40 23.33
C ALA A 295 -27.07 -41.59 24.28
N ARG A 296 -27.74 -42.62 23.81
CA ARG A 296 -28.01 -43.89 24.49
C ARG A 296 -27.98 -45.05 23.48
N HIS A 297 -28.04 -46.31 23.92
CA HIS A 297 -28.09 -47.46 23.07
C HIS A 297 -29.36 -47.43 22.20
N ILE A 298 -29.21 -47.60 20.89
CA ILE A 298 -30.29 -47.64 19.89
C ILE A 298 -30.37 -49.09 19.33
N PRO A 299 -31.40 -49.86 19.68
CA PRO A 299 -31.55 -51.22 19.16
C PRO A 299 -31.84 -51.30 17.68
N ALA A 300 -31.42 -52.39 17.04
CA ALA A 300 -31.79 -52.69 15.66
C ALA A 300 -33.33 -52.71 15.46
N GLY A 301 -33.81 -52.22 14.34
CA GLY A 301 -35.25 -52.12 14.01
C GLY A 301 -35.98 -50.96 14.68
N ARG A 302 -35.33 -50.20 15.55
CA ARG A 302 -35.94 -49.04 16.25
C ARG A 302 -35.81 -47.77 15.44
N ALA A 303 -36.91 -47.01 15.39
CA ALA A 303 -36.85 -45.63 14.86
C ALA A 303 -36.19 -44.72 15.86
N ILE A 304 -35.23 -43.92 15.40
CA ILE A 304 -34.44 -42.94 16.16
C ILE A 304 -35.36 -41.80 16.59
N SER A 305 -35.35 -41.48 17.91
CA SER A 305 -36.00 -40.30 18.43
C SER A 305 -34.98 -39.16 18.75
N GLU A 306 -35.46 -37.96 19.02
CA GLU A 306 -34.62 -36.83 19.35
C GLU A 306 -33.74 -37.12 20.58
N ASP A 307 -34.29 -37.75 21.61
CA ASP A 307 -33.58 -38.14 22.83
C ASP A 307 -32.48 -39.19 22.63
N ASP A 308 -32.49 -39.90 21.48
CA ASP A 308 -31.44 -40.86 21.14
C ASP A 308 -30.18 -40.18 20.60
N LEU A 309 -30.25 -38.87 20.32
CA LEU A 309 -29.21 -38.13 19.65
C LEU A 309 -28.53 -37.13 20.56
N ALA A 310 -27.23 -37.00 20.40
CA ALA A 310 -26.42 -35.93 20.98
C ALA A 310 -25.41 -35.42 19.95
N VAL A 311 -24.78 -34.29 20.27
CA VAL A 311 -23.77 -33.67 19.38
C VAL A 311 -22.44 -33.60 20.13
N LYS A 312 -21.46 -34.42 19.69
CA LYS A 312 -20.13 -34.50 20.31
C LYS A 312 -19.04 -34.50 19.22
N GLY A 313 -17.78 -34.24 19.59
CA GLY A 313 -16.62 -34.56 18.77
C GLY A 313 -16.37 -36.07 18.67
N PRO A 314 -15.60 -36.51 17.68
CA PRO A 314 -14.94 -35.78 16.61
C PRO A 314 -15.86 -35.42 15.43
N GLY A 315 -15.32 -34.62 14.49
CA GLY A 315 -16.05 -34.19 13.28
C GLY A 315 -15.96 -35.16 12.10
N THR A 316 -15.83 -36.45 12.36
CA THR A 316 -15.65 -37.51 11.33
C THR A 316 -16.93 -38.27 11.03
N GLY A 317 -18.02 -38.06 11.77
CA GLY A 317 -19.31 -38.68 11.57
C GLY A 317 -20.32 -37.78 10.87
N ILE A 318 -21.62 -38.10 11.06
CA ILE A 318 -22.74 -37.35 10.46
C ILE A 318 -22.75 -35.94 11.02
N SER A 319 -22.72 -34.93 10.12
CA SER A 319 -22.74 -33.53 10.52
C SER A 319 -24.02 -33.17 11.30
N PRO A 320 -23.94 -32.38 12.38
CA PRO A 320 -25.09 -31.90 13.14
C PRO A 320 -26.16 -31.19 12.32
N ARG A 321 -25.82 -30.62 11.18
CA ARG A 321 -26.80 -30.03 10.24
C ARG A 321 -27.84 -31.00 9.74
N HIS A 322 -27.56 -32.32 9.87
CA HIS A 322 -28.44 -33.40 9.45
C HIS A 322 -29.18 -34.05 10.63
N LEU A 323 -29.01 -33.54 11.87
CA LEU A 323 -29.59 -34.15 13.08
C LEU A 323 -31.09 -34.41 12.92
N LYS A 324 -31.87 -33.42 12.47
CA LYS A 324 -33.33 -33.57 12.28
C LYS A 324 -33.71 -34.62 11.24
N ARG A 325 -32.83 -34.93 10.29
CA ARG A 325 -33.07 -35.98 9.27
C ARG A 325 -32.92 -37.39 9.81
N LEU A 326 -32.25 -37.53 10.98
CA LEU A 326 -32.09 -38.81 11.64
C LEU A 326 -33.30 -39.21 12.47
N ILE A 327 -34.13 -38.24 12.88
CA ILE A 327 -35.34 -38.52 13.65
C ILE A 327 -36.35 -39.28 12.76
N GLY A 328 -36.80 -40.44 13.27
CA GLY A 328 -37.67 -41.34 12.52
C GLY A 328 -36.97 -42.34 11.59
N VAL A 329 -35.66 -42.21 11.37
CA VAL A 329 -34.87 -43.20 10.61
C VAL A 329 -34.71 -44.46 11.45
N VAL A 330 -34.83 -45.62 10.81
CA VAL A 330 -34.72 -46.93 11.49
C VAL A 330 -33.27 -47.40 11.54
N ALA A 331 -32.78 -47.79 12.71
CA ALA A 331 -31.48 -48.43 12.85
C ALA A 331 -31.49 -49.85 12.32
N ARG A 332 -30.59 -50.18 11.37
CA ARG A 332 -30.42 -51.50 10.77
C ARG A 332 -29.70 -52.49 11.71
N ARG A 333 -28.91 -51.99 12.65
CA ARG A 333 -28.16 -52.74 13.63
C ARG A 333 -28.09 -51.94 14.93
N ASP A 334 -27.71 -52.62 15.99
CA ASP A 334 -27.48 -51.98 17.30
C ASP A 334 -26.41 -50.88 17.17
N ILE A 335 -26.70 -49.73 17.77
CA ILE A 335 -25.78 -48.58 17.86
C ILE A 335 -25.50 -48.33 19.33
N PRO A 336 -24.27 -48.55 19.80
CA PRO A 336 -23.92 -48.35 21.21
C PRO A 336 -24.06 -46.87 21.66
N ALA A 337 -24.36 -46.67 22.92
CA ALA A 337 -24.36 -45.36 23.51
C ALA A 337 -22.96 -44.72 23.41
N ASP A 338 -22.92 -43.40 23.29
CA ASP A 338 -21.71 -42.57 23.26
C ASP A 338 -20.78 -42.93 22.05
N THR A 339 -21.35 -43.33 20.93
CA THR A 339 -20.62 -43.65 19.70
C THR A 339 -21.11 -42.81 18.51
N LEU A 340 -20.23 -42.62 17.52
CA LEU A 340 -20.64 -42.08 16.23
C LEU A 340 -21.70 -43.00 15.61
N ILE A 341 -22.72 -42.42 14.99
CA ILE A 341 -23.74 -43.16 14.24
C ILE A 341 -23.19 -43.43 12.85
N PRO A 342 -22.89 -44.70 12.47
CA PRO A 342 -22.39 -45.01 11.16
C PRO A 342 -23.53 -44.84 10.12
N PRO A 343 -23.31 -44.17 8.97
CA PRO A 343 -24.34 -43.99 7.95
C PRO A 343 -24.93 -45.31 7.43
N GLU A 344 -24.12 -46.35 7.34
CA GLU A 344 -24.51 -47.68 6.92
C GLU A 344 -25.38 -48.42 7.95
N ALA A 345 -25.41 -47.97 9.20
CA ALA A 345 -26.29 -48.51 10.22
C ALA A 345 -27.72 -47.96 10.13
N LEU A 346 -28.03 -47.13 9.16
CA LEU A 346 -29.31 -46.43 9.03
C LEU A 346 -30.06 -46.85 7.76
N GLU A 347 -31.39 -46.90 7.84
CA GLU A 347 -32.28 -47.03 6.67
C GLU A 347 -32.61 -45.64 6.13
N TRP A 348 -31.75 -45.13 5.26
CA TRP A 348 -32.04 -43.88 4.57
C TRP A 348 -33.21 -44.05 3.60
N ARG A 349 -34.22 -43.21 3.74
CA ARG A 349 -35.31 -43.07 2.77
C ARG A 349 -35.03 -41.94 1.77
#